data_d61fd359fb186fa7abb550043eee2116
#
_entry.id   d61fd359fb186fa7abb550043eee2116
#
_cell.length_a   1.000
_cell.length_b   1.000
_cell.length_c   1.000
_cell.angle_alpha   90.00
_cell.angle_beta   90.00
_cell.angle_gamma   90.00
#
_symmetry.space_group_name_H-M   'P 1'
#
loop_
_entity.id
_entity.type
_entity.pdbx_description
1 polymer ?
#
loop_
_entity_poly.entity_id
_entity_poly.type
_entity_poly.pdbx_seq_one_letter_code
_entity_poly.pdbx_strand_id
1 'polypeptide(L)'
;MPDKPYRIQTPSGHRKYLCSGLYLPSVTTVLSATESSKSKAGLRQWQERNPGALQAAAARGTAIHKCCEDFLRGIEVSCPDEYRPFWNGMDQYLEWFDELHWSERPLRSDWNHLRSEDKEVAFVWSTEHKYAGCPDLVGEIGGVKVIADFKTSTGPYTNTFPERGDRIGYGGFRKYQKCAQQMAAYRLALGERVGFRCDVALIIVSTEETTQGIFIDGDQLDLYEQRFIKRCQMFHENEDNNETEDCSQQELPEQNEPAKVC
;
A
#
# COMPACT_ATOMS: atom_id res chain seq x y z
N MET A 1 2.37 -16.85 23.32
CA MET A 1 2.86 -15.57 22.77
C MET A 1 1.94 -15.23 21.63
N PRO A 2 1.54 -13.98 21.39
CA PRO A 2 0.79 -13.67 20.18
C PRO A 2 1.70 -14.02 19.00
N ASP A 3 1.13 -14.76 18.03
CA ASP A 3 1.87 -15.16 16.83
C ASP A 3 2.43 -13.91 16.14
N LYS A 4 3.72 -13.97 15.81
CA LYS A 4 4.37 -12.87 15.12
C LYS A 4 3.77 -12.70 13.72
N PRO A 5 3.68 -11.47 13.22
CA PRO A 5 3.10 -11.24 11.91
C PRO A 5 3.95 -11.85 10.79
N TYR A 6 3.30 -12.42 9.78
CA TYR A 6 3.97 -12.86 8.55
C TYR A 6 3.11 -12.62 7.32
N ARG A 7 3.76 -12.54 6.17
CA ARG A 7 3.13 -12.28 4.87
C ARG A 7 2.93 -13.57 4.10
N ILE A 8 1.73 -13.74 3.55
CA ILE A 8 1.36 -14.84 2.66
C ILE A 8 1.00 -14.26 1.29
N GLN A 9 1.47 -14.90 0.24
CA GLN A 9 1.00 -14.63 -1.10
C GLN A 9 -0.01 -15.72 -1.48
N THR A 10 -1.25 -15.30 -1.79
CA THR A 10 -2.30 -16.25 -2.21
C THR A 10 -2.05 -16.71 -3.65
N PRO A 11 -2.60 -17.88 -4.06
CA PRO A 11 -2.53 -18.34 -5.46
C PRO A 11 -3.06 -17.31 -6.47
N SER A 12 -4.00 -16.45 -6.07
CA SER A 12 -4.53 -15.35 -6.88
C SER A 12 -3.60 -14.14 -6.97
N GLY A 13 -2.41 -14.21 -6.36
CA GLY A 13 -1.42 -13.12 -6.35
C GLY A 13 -1.70 -12.00 -5.35
N HIS A 14 -2.79 -12.08 -4.58
CA HIS A 14 -3.09 -11.10 -3.53
C HIS A 14 -2.20 -11.33 -2.30
N ARG A 15 -1.75 -10.24 -1.68
CA ARG A 15 -1.01 -10.28 -0.42
C ARG A 15 -2.00 -10.35 0.75
N LYS A 16 -1.89 -11.37 1.59
CA LYS A 16 -2.53 -11.45 2.91
C LYS A 16 -1.45 -11.47 3.99
N TYR A 17 -1.81 -10.98 5.16
CA TYR A 17 -0.94 -10.93 6.32
C TYR A 17 -1.60 -11.68 7.47
N LEU A 18 -0.89 -12.57 8.14
CA LEU A 18 -1.34 -13.09 9.42
C LEU A 18 -0.83 -12.17 10.52
N CYS A 19 -1.74 -11.47 11.19
CA CYS A 19 -1.44 -10.57 12.29
C CYS A 19 -2.44 -10.80 13.42
N SER A 20 -1.94 -11.03 14.63
CA SER A 20 -2.80 -11.32 15.82
C SER A 20 -3.79 -12.46 15.58
N GLY A 21 -3.39 -13.51 14.85
CA GLY A 21 -4.24 -14.67 14.53
C GLY A 21 -5.29 -14.41 13.43
N LEU A 22 -5.28 -13.25 12.79
CA LEU A 22 -6.21 -12.88 11.71
C LEU A 22 -5.50 -12.82 10.36
N TYR A 23 -6.15 -13.36 9.31
CA TYR A 23 -5.71 -13.18 7.93
C TYR A 23 -6.26 -11.87 7.37
N LEU A 24 -5.39 -10.89 7.21
CA LEU A 24 -5.75 -9.53 6.83
C LEU A 24 -5.31 -9.24 5.39
N PRO A 25 -6.16 -8.59 4.56
CA PRO A 25 -5.76 -8.10 3.25
C PRO A 25 -4.74 -6.95 3.38
N SER A 26 -3.92 -6.76 2.35
CA SER A 26 -3.08 -5.56 2.30
C SER A 26 -3.90 -4.30 2.04
N VAL A 27 -3.44 -3.15 2.52
CA VAL A 27 -4.00 -1.83 2.17
C VAL A 27 -4.15 -1.70 0.65
N THR A 28 -3.14 -2.09 -0.13
CA THR A 28 -3.17 -2.00 -1.60
C THR A 28 -4.16 -2.99 -2.22
N THR A 29 -4.41 -4.16 -1.58
CA THR A 29 -5.45 -5.11 -2.00
C THR A 29 -6.83 -4.48 -1.81
N VAL A 30 -7.13 -3.94 -0.63
CA VAL A 30 -8.40 -3.24 -0.35
C VAL A 30 -8.63 -2.11 -1.36
N LEU A 31 -7.64 -1.24 -1.56
CA LEU A 31 -7.73 -0.13 -2.52
C LEU A 31 -7.97 -0.61 -3.96
N SER A 32 -7.35 -1.70 -4.38
CA SER A 32 -7.50 -2.21 -5.74
C SER A 32 -8.83 -2.95 -5.94
N ALA A 33 -9.25 -3.76 -4.96
CA ALA A 33 -10.49 -4.53 -5.02
C ALA A 33 -11.73 -3.63 -5.04
N THR A 34 -11.66 -2.48 -4.36
CA THR A 34 -12.77 -1.50 -4.26
C THR A 34 -12.70 -0.37 -5.30
N GLU A 35 -11.82 -0.47 -6.30
CA GLU A 35 -11.83 0.41 -7.48
C GLU A 35 -13.08 0.20 -8.32
N SER A 36 -13.55 1.27 -8.98
CA SER A 36 -14.71 1.17 -9.87
C SER A 36 -14.46 0.23 -11.05
N SER A 37 -15.51 -0.44 -11.53
CA SER A 37 -15.45 -1.32 -12.71
C SER A 37 -14.85 -0.60 -13.92
N LYS A 38 -15.17 0.68 -14.11
CA LYS A 38 -14.60 1.53 -15.18
C LYS A 38 -13.09 1.69 -15.03
N SER A 39 -12.60 1.90 -13.80
CA SER A 39 -11.16 2.02 -13.53
C SER A 39 -10.43 0.71 -13.79
N LYS A 40 -11.00 -0.41 -13.33
CA LYS A 40 -10.45 -1.75 -13.56
C LYS A 40 -10.40 -2.11 -15.04
N ALA A 41 -11.46 -1.79 -15.80
CA ALA A 41 -11.50 -2.00 -17.25
C ALA A 41 -10.47 -1.14 -17.98
N GLY A 42 -10.34 0.14 -17.60
CA GLY A 42 -9.33 1.03 -18.16
C GLY A 42 -7.90 0.55 -17.91
N LEU A 43 -7.61 0.03 -16.71
CA LEU A 43 -6.31 -0.55 -16.40
C LEU A 43 -6.02 -1.80 -17.25
N ARG A 44 -6.99 -2.71 -17.39
CA ARG A 44 -6.84 -3.90 -18.25
C ARG A 44 -6.54 -3.53 -19.70
N GLN A 45 -7.31 -2.62 -20.30
CA GLN A 45 -7.06 -2.15 -21.66
C GLN A 45 -5.69 -1.50 -21.82
N TRP A 46 -5.23 -0.76 -20.80
CA TRP A 46 -3.90 -0.18 -20.84
C TRP A 46 -2.81 -1.27 -20.78
N GLN A 47 -2.96 -2.29 -19.94
CA GLN A 47 -2.04 -3.42 -19.82
C GLN A 47 -1.93 -4.20 -21.15
N GLU A 48 -3.06 -4.46 -21.82
CA GLU A 48 -3.10 -5.13 -23.13
C GLU A 48 -2.33 -4.35 -24.19
N ARG A 49 -2.38 -3.01 -24.14
CA ARG A 49 -1.65 -2.13 -25.06
C ARG A 49 -0.18 -1.94 -24.72
N ASN A 50 0.20 -2.22 -23.46
CA ASN A 50 1.54 -1.99 -22.92
C ASN A 50 2.05 -3.26 -22.22
N PRO A 51 2.29 -4.35 -22.95
CA PRO A 51 2.77 -5.60 -22.36
C PRO A 51 4.13 -5.37 -21.69
N GLY A 52 4.32 -5.91 -20.48
CA GLY A 52 5.55 -5.76 -19.70
C GLY A 52 5.69 -4.45 -18.91
N ALA A 53 4.89 -3.42 -19.21
CA ALA A 53 5.03 -2.11 -18.55
C ALA A 53 4.81 -2.17 -17.03
N LEU A 54 3.94 -3.05 -16.53
CA LEU A 54 3.75 -3.24 -15.09
C LEU A 54 4.95 -3.90 -14.41
N GLN A 55 5.55 -4.92 -15.06
CA GLN A 55 6.76 -5.56 -14.53
C GLN A 55 7.92 -4.57 -14.49
N ALA A 56 8.10 -3.78 -15.55
CA ALA A 56 9.13 -2.73 -15.60
C ALA A 56 8.91 -1.67 -14.51
N ALA A 57 7.66 -1.23 -14.30
CA ALA A 57 7.31 -0.29 -13.24
C ALA A 57 7.55 -0.88 -11.84
N ALA A 58 7.24 -2.16 -11.63
CA ALA A 58 7.49 -2.85 -10.36
C ALA A 58 8.98 -3.02 -10.08
N ALA A 59 9.78 -3.43 -11.08
CA ALA A 59 11.23 -3.56 -10.95
C ALA A 59 11.88 -2.21 -10.60
N ARG A 60 11.51 -1.15 -11.32
CA ARG A 60 11.97 0.22 -11.02
C ARG A 60 11.58 0.63 -9.60
N GLY A 61 10.32 0.44 -9.21
CA GLY A 61 9.86 0.75 -7.85
C GLY A 61 10.70 0.04 -6.79
N THR A 62 10.91 -1.26 -6.93
CA THR A 62 11.73 -2.06 -6.00
C THR A 62 13.15 -1.53 -5.91
N ALA A 63 13.78 -1.18 -7.03
CA ALA A 63 15.15 -0.65 -7.05
C ALA A 63 15.23 0.71 -6.32
N ILE A 64 14.29 1.62 -6.56
CA ILE A 64 14.28 2.95 -5.92
C ILE A 64 13.98 2.84 -4.42
N HIS A 65 13.03 1.99 -3.99
CA HIS A 65 12.79 1.73 -2.56
C HIS A 65 14.07 1.21 -1.87
N LYS A 66 14.80 0.32 -2.55
CA LYS A 66 16.08 -0.17 -2.02
C LYS A 66 17.12 0.94 -1.90
N CYS A 67 17.21 1.85 -2.88
CA CYS A 67 18.09 3.01 -2.79
C CYS A 67 17.71 3.92 -1.61
N CYS A 68 16.41 4.18 -1.40
CA CYS A 68 15.95 4.97 -0.26
C CYS A 68 16.28 4.29 1.08
N GLU A 69 16.05 2.98 1.19
CA GLU A 69 16.40 2.22 2.39
C GLU A 69 17.90 2.26 2.71
N ASP A 70 18.74 2.06 1.69
CA ASP A 70 20.21 2.10 1.85
C ASP A 70 20.67 3.49 2.28
N PHE A 71 20.18 4.55 1.63
CA PHE A 71 20.48 5.93 1.98
C PHE A 71 20.14 6.24 3.46
N LEU A 72 18.90 5.92 3.87
CA LEU A 72 18.41 6.16 5.24
C LEU A 72 19.18 5.36 6.31
N ARG A 73 19.88 4.30 5.91
CA ARG A 73 20.75 3.49 6.79
C ARG A 73 22.21 3.90 6.75
N GLY A 74 22.58 4.89 5.96
CA GLY A 74 23.97 5.28 5.75
C GLY A 74 24.79 4.22 5.01
N ILE A 75 24.14 3.36 4.21
CA ILE A 75 24.78 2.37 3.33
C ILE A 75 25.02 3.04 1.98
N GLU A 76 26.13 2.71 1.34
CA GLU A 76 26.42 3.20 -0.01
C GLU A 76 25.31 2.80 -1.00
N VAL A 77 24.72 3.80 -1.64
CA VAL A 77 23.60 3.58 -2.56
C VAL A 77 24.09 3.07 -3.91
N SER A 78 23.71 1.86 -4.27
CA SER A 78 23.95 1.27 -5.59
C SER A 78 22.68 1.29 -6.43
N CYS A 79 22.45 2.40 -7.15
CA CYS A 79 21.32 2.53 -8.06
C CYS A 79 21.70 2.03 -9.47
N PRO A 80 20.92 1.09 -10.07
CA PRO A 80 21.12 0.70 -11.46
C PRO A 80 21.03 1.91 -12.41
N ASP A 81 21.91 1.96 -13.41
CA ASP A 81 22.01 3.12 -14.33
C ASP A 81 20.70 3.45 -15.04
N GLU A 82 19.93 2.43 -15.41
CA GLU A 82 18.61 2.60 -16.04
C GLU A 82 17.57 3.29 -15.12
N TYR A 83 17.75 3.21 -13.80
CA TYR A 83 16.85 3.82 -12.83
C TYR A 83 17.43 5.07 -12.16
N ARG A 84 18.66 5.43 -12.49
CA ARG A 84 19.33 6.62 -11.94
C ARG A 84 18.53 7.92 -12.12
N PRO A 85 17.83 8.18 -13.23
CA PRO A 85 16.97 9.36 -13.37
C PRO A 85 15.89 9.44 -12.27
N PHE A 86 15.35 8.29 -11.85
CA PHE A 86 14.33 8.23 -10.78
C PHE A 86 14.92 8.33 -9.37
N TRP A 87 16.21 8.04 -9.18
CA TRP A 87 16.89 8.26 -7.91
C TRP A 87 17.28 9.73 -7.71
N ASN A 88 17.58 10.44 -8.79
CA ASN A 88 18.02 11.82 -8.72
C ASN A 88 16.98 12.71 -8.03
N GLY A 89 17.40 13.37 -6.96
CA GLY A 89 16.57 14.26 -6.16
C GLY A 89 15.69 13.57 -5.10
N MET A 90 15.72 12.23 -4.99
CA MET A 90 15.07 11.53 -3.87
C MET A 90 15.81 11.80 -2.55
N ASP A 91 17.14 11.75 -2.57
CA ASP A 91 18.04 12.02 -1.46
C ASP A 91 17.75 13.33 -0.76
N GLN A 92 17.48 14.40 -1.52
CA GLN A 92 17.16 15.72 -0.98
C GLN A 92 15.93 15.71 -0.04
N TYR A 93 14.94 14.89 -0.32
CA TYR A 93 13.75 14.76 0.54
C TYR A 93 14.03 13.86 1.75
N LEU A 94 14.89 12.86 1.60
CA LEU A 94 15.27 11.96 2.68
C LEU A 94 16.13 12.68 3.73
N GLU A 95 16.95 13.64 3.31
CA GLU A 95 17.78 14.47 4.18
C GLU A 95 16.95 15.40 5.11
N TRP A 96 15.66 15.61 4.83
CA TRP A 96 14.82 16.42 5.70
C TRP A 96 14.49 15.76 7.03
N PHE A 97 14.63 14.43 7.14
CA PHE A 97 14.29 13.69 8.35
C PHE A 97 15.38 13.79 9.40
N ASP A 98 15.06 14.43 10.53
CA ASP A 98 15.97 14.58 11.67
C ASP A 98 16.02 13.32 12.53
N GLU A 99 14.88 12.59 12.64
CA GLU A 99 14.74 11.36 13.39
C GLU A 99 14.01 10.31 12.57
N LEU A 100 14.53 9.07 12.58
CA LEU A 100 13.96 7.94 11.86
C LEU A 100 13.41 6.91 12.86
N HIS A 101 12.14 6.55 12.69
CA HIS A 101 11.46 5.56 13.50
C HIS A 101 11.21 4.24 12.74
N TRP A 102 11.06 4.33 11.41
CA TRP A 102 10.79 3.22 10.51
C TRP A 102 11.35 3.47 9.12
N SER A 103 12.02 2.46 8.55
CA SER A 103 12.44 2.42 7.13
C SER A 103 12.25 0.98 6.67
N GLU A 104 11.14 0.68 5.96
CA GLU A 104 10.65 -0.67 5.62
C GLU A 104 10.44 -1.59 6.84
N ARG A 105 10.98 -1.23 7.99
CA ARG A 105 10.89 -1.92 9.29
C ARG A 105 11.18 -0.95 10.45
N PRO A 106 10.72 -1.28 11.69
CA PRO A 106 11.00 -0.44 12.85
C PRO A 106 12.51 -0.26 13.08
N LEU A 107 12.93 0.96 13.34
CA LEU A 107 14.26 1.31 13.84
C LEU A 107 14.25 1.46 15.36
N ARG A 108 13.09 1.72 15.94
CA ARG A 108 12.87 1.78 17.39
C ARG A 108 12.77 0.38 18.00
N SER A 109 13.43 0.17 19.12
CA SER A 109 13.46 -1.12 19.83
C SER A 109 12.11 -1.49 20.46
N ASP A 110 11.34 -0.51 20.91
CA ASP A 110 10.00 -0.67 21.50
C ASP A 110 8.94 -1.11 20.46
N TRP A 111 9.22 -0.95 19.15
CA TRP A 111 8.37 -1.40 18.04
C TRP A 111 8.76 -2.77 17.46
N ASN A 112 9.74 -3.45 18.03
CA ASN A 112 10.24 -4.75 17.53
C ASN A 112 9.17 -5.85 17.49
N HIS A 113 8.07 -5.72 18.25
CA HIS A 113 6.94 -6.65 18.21
C HIS A 113 6.16 -6.62 16.89
N LEU A 114 6.36 -5.58 16.06
CA LEU A 114 5.77 -5.45 14.71
C LEU A 114 6.55 -6.22 13.64
N ARG A 115 7.75 -6.72 13.97
CA ARG A 115 8.57 -7.50 13.02
C ARG A 115 8.07 -8.94 12.92
N SER A 116 8.23 -9.51 11.72
CA SER A 116 8.09 -10.95 11.48
C SER A 116 9.08 -11.78 12.31
N GLU A 117 8.90 -13.10 12.33
CA GLU A 117 9.79 -14.00 13.08
C GLU A 117 11.24 -13.93 12.62
N ASP A 118 11.46 -13.88 11.31
CA ASP A 118 12.80 -13.72 10.70
C ASP A 118 13.37 -12.30 10.85
N LYS A 119 12.55 -11.35 11.33
CA LYS A 119 12.87 -9.92 11.49
C LYS A 119 13.20 -9.18 10.18
N GLU A 120 13.02 -9.81 9.04
CA GLU A 120 13.31 -9.25 7.72
C GLU A 120 12.24 -8.23 7.30
N VAL A 121 10.99 -8.49 7.68
CA VAL A 121 9.86 -7.63 7.37
C VAL A 121 9.08 -7.25 8.62
N ALA A 122 8.32 -6.17 8.53
CA ALA A 122 7.46 -5.71 9.61
C ALA A 122 6.17 -5.14 9.05
N PHE A 123 5.12 -5.13 9.87
CA PHE A 123 3.78 -4.72 9.46
C PHE A 123 3.10 -3.91 10.55
N VAL A 124 2.27 -2.97 10.12
CA VAL A 124 1.24 -2.34 10.94
C VAL A 124 -0.12 -2.88 10.49
N TRP A 125 -1.06 -3.00 11.42
CA TRP A 125 -2.39 -3.55 11.12
C TRP A 125 -3.46 -2.94 12.01
N SER A 126 -4.68 -2.90 11.49
CA SER A 126 -5.89 -2.62 12.24
C SER A 126 -6.69 -3.92 12.40
N THR A 127 -6.99 -4.28 13.64
CA THR A 127 -7.90 -5.40 13.94
C THR A 127 -9.36 -4.99 13.82
N GLU A 128 -9.67 -3.72 14.05
CA GLU A 128 -11.01 -3.16 13.91
C GLU A 128 -11.45 -3.12 12.45
N HIS A 129 -10.59 -2.57 11.59
CA HIS A 129 -10.91 -2.41 10.16
C HIS A 129 -10.37 -3.54 9.28
N LYS A 130 -9.71 -4.55 9.88
CA LYS A 130 -9.26 -5.81 9.26
C LYS A 130 -8.40 -5.60 8.01
N TYR A 131 -7.27 -4.90 8.15
CA TYR A 131 -6.26 -4.74 7.11
C TYR A 131 -4.85 -4.67 7.71
N ALA A 132 -3.83 -4.85 6.86
CA ALA A 132 -2.43 -4.70 7.25
C ALA A 132 -1.58 -4.10 6.13
N GLY A 133 -0.38 -3.65 6.46
CA GLY A 133 0.58 -3.17 5.48
C GLY A 133 1.91 -2.77 6.08
N CYS A 134 2.80 -2.28 5.23
CA CYS A 134 4.12 -1.81 5.60
C CYS A 134 4.29 -0.37 5.12
N PRO A 135 4.50 0.60 6.01
CA PRO A 135 4.94 1.95 5.63
C PRO A 135 6.36 1.91 5.04
N ASP A 136 6.64 2.77 4.09
CA ASP A 136 8.01 2.90 3.56
C ASP A 136 8.91 3.61 4.58
N LEU A 137 8.43 4.73 5.14
CA LEU A 137 9.20 5.57 6.08
C LEU A 137 8.29 6.21 7.14
N VAL A 138 8.74 6.22 8.39
CA VAL A 138 8.17 7.04 9.47
C VAL A 138 9.32 7.71 10.22
N GLY A 139 9.20 9.00 10.45
CA GLY A 139 10.22 9.79 11.13
C GLY A 139 9.69 11.15 11.56
N GLU A 140 10.60 12.06 11.84
CA GLU A 140 10.28 13.45 12.19
C GLU A 140 11.08 14.43 11.30
N ILE A 141 10.43 15.55 10.98
CA ILE A 141 11.03 16.69 10.27
C ILE A 141 10.78 17.94 11.12
N GLY A 142 11.81 18.52 11.71
CA GLY A 142 11.66 19.65 12.61
C GLY A 142 10.74 19.40 13.80
N GLY A 143 10.71 18.17 14.33
CA GLY A 143 9.84 17.73 15.42
C GLY A 143 8.39 17.44 15.02
N VAL A 144 8.05 17.54 13.73
CA VAL A 144 6.74 17.14 13.18
C VAL A 144 6.80 15.66 12.80
N LYS A 145 5.85 14.86 13.26
CA LYS A 145 5.77 13.42 12.96
C LYS A 145 5.26 13.19 11.54
N VAL A 146 6.08 12.56 10.72
CA VAL A 146 5.83 12.35 9.29
C VAL A 146 5.78 10.88 8.96
N ILE A 147 4.77 10.49 8.18
CA ILE A 147 4.77 9.23 7.45
C ILE A 147 5.03 9.52 5.98
N ALA A 148 5.98 8.82 5.36
CA ALA A 148 6.32 9.05 3.95
C ALA A 148 6.20 7.79 3.11
N ASP A 149 5.95 7.99 1.82
CA ASP A 149 5.76 6.92 0.83
C ASP A 149 6.47 7.31 -0.47
N PHE A 150 7.24 6.36 -1.02
CA PHE A 150 8.04 6.57 -2.22
C PHE A 150 7.31 6.04 -3.45
N LYS A 151 7.23 6.85 -4.49
CA LYS A 151 6.59 6.46 -5.75
C LYS A 151 7.47 6.80 -6.94
N THR A 152 7.59 5.83 -7.84
CA THR A 152 8.11 6.08 -9.18
C THR A 152 6.95 6.14 -10.18
N SER A 153 6.95 7.13 -11.06
CA SER A 153 5.85 7.37 -11.98
C SER A 153 6.36 7.87 -13.34
N THR A 154 5.56 7.68 -14.38
CA THR A 154 5.81 8.26 -15.72
C THR A 154 5.42 9.72 -15.81
N GLY A 155 4.79 10.28 -14.79
CA GLY A 155 4.42 11.68 -14.73
C GLY A 155 4.09 12.10 -13.32
N PRO A 156 4.04 13.41 -13.05
CA PRO A 156 3.85 13.95 -11.71
C PRO A 156 2.48 13.59 -11.11
N TYR A 157 2.39 13.65 -9.78
CA TYR A 157 1.10 13.64 -9.08
C TYR A 157 0.63 15.08 -8.85
N THR A 158 -0.66 15.25 -8.58
CA THR A 158 -1.23 16.52 -8.19
C THR A 158 -2.28 16.33 -7.10
N ASN A 159 -2.28 17.21 -6.11
CA ASN A 159 -3.31 17.29 -5.07
C ASN A 159 -4.48 18.20 -5.47
N THR A 160 -4.36 18.89 -6.60
CA THR A 160 -5.41 19.76 -7.13
C THR A 160 -6.29 18.98 -8.11
N PHE A 161 -7.60 19.16 -7.99
CA PHE A 161 -8.54 18.57 -8.95
C PHE A 161 -8.32 19.20 -10.33
N PRO A 162 -8.08 18.39 -11.38
CA PRO A 162 -7.74 18.92 -12.71
C PRO A 162 -8.94 19.60 -13.37
N GLU A 163 -8.65 20.51 -14.28
CA GLU A 163 -9.67 21.14 -15.14
C GLU A 163 -10.32 20.11 -16.08
N ARG A 164 -11.52 20.46 -16.57
CA ARG A 164 -12.26 19.59 -17.48
C ARG A 164 -11.47 19.37 -18.77
N GLY A 165 -11.16 18.10 -19.06
CA GLY A 165 -10.42 17.72 -20.26
C GLY A 165 -8.93 17.43 -20.04
N ASP A 166 -8.36 17.82 -18.91
CA ASP A 166 -7.00 17.48 -18.53
C ASP A 166 -6.91 15.99 -18.09
N ARG A 167 -6.62 15.13 -19.05
CA ARG A 167 -6.46 13.69 -18.79
C ARG A 167 -5.20 13.34 -18.00
N ILE A 168 -4.13 14.12 -18.18
CA ILE A 168 -2.83 13.90 -17.52
C ILE A 168 -2.96 14.28 -16.06
N GLY A 169 -3.45 15.48 -15.78
CA GLY A 169 -3.73 15.94 -14.43
C GLY A 169 -4.71 15.03 -13.70
N TYR A 170 -5.76 14.53 -14.36
CA TYR A 170 -6.69 13.57 -13.76
C TYR A 170 -6.01 12.25 -13.38
N GLY A 171 -5.10 11.75 -14.19
CA GLY A 171 -4.29 10.57 -13.87
C GLY A 171 -3.41 10.79 -12.64
N GLY A 172 -2.71 11.91 -12.59
CA GLY A 172 -1.89 12.33 -11.44
C GLY A 172 -2.69 12.51 -10.16
N PHE A 173 -3.86 13.15 -10.24
CA PHE A 173 -4.77 13.33 -9.12
C PHE A 173 -5.30 12.01 -8.54
N ARG A 174 -5.69 11.07 -9.40
CA ARG A 174 -6.14 9.74 -8.94
C ARG A 174 -5.03 8.95 -8.26
N LYS A 175 -3.81 9.01 -8.79
CA LYS A 175 -2.64 8.38 -8.15
C LYS A 175 -2.37 9.00 -6.77
N TYR A 176 -2.41 10.33 -6.69
CA TYR A 176 -2.30 11.06 -5.42
C TYR A 176 -3.36 10.61 -4.42
N GLN A 177 -4.65 10.59 -4.81
CA GLN A 177 -5.73 10.17 -3.90
C GLN A 177 -5.58 8.73 -3.39
N LYS A 178 -5.11 7.82 -4.25
CA LYS A 178 -4.85 6.43 -3.85
C LYS A 178 -3.70 6.35 -2.85
N CYS A 179 -2.63 7.09 -3.10
CA CYS A 179 -1.49 7.17 -2.21
C CYS A 179 -1.86 7.80 -0.87
N ALA A 180 -2.61 8.91 -0.88
CA ALA A 180 -3.10 9.56 0.34
C ALA A 180 -3.95 8.62 1.22
N GLN A 181 -4.83 7.80 0.63
CA GLN A 181 -5.58 6.79 1.38
C GLN A 181 -4.68 5.67 1.92
N GLN A 182 -3.64 5.29 1.19
CA GLN A 182 -2.63 4.32 1.65
C GLN A 182 -1.89 4.84 2.88
N MET A 183 -1.45 6.10 2.83
CA MET A 183 -0.75 6.75 3.94
C MET A 183 -1.65 6.90 5.17
N ALA A 184 -2.89 7.33 4.97
CA ALA A 184 -3.89 7.45 6.02
C ALA A 184 -4.17 6.10 6.71
N ALA A 185 -4.26 5.01 5.94
CA ALA A 185 -4.41 3.66 6.47
C ALA A 185 -3.22 3.25 7.35
N TYR A 186 -2.00 3.51 6.91
CA TYR A 186 -0.80 3.19 7.69
C TYR A 186 -0.69 4.04 8.96
N ARG A 187 -1.02 5.35 8.88
CA ARG A 187 -1.08 6.25 10.02
C ARG A 187 -2.06 5.76 11.10
N LEU A 188 -3.25 5.33 10.70
CA LEU A 188 -4.27 4.76 11.60
C LEU A 188 -3.74 3.49 12.27
N ALA A 189 -3.27 2.52 11.49
CA ALA A 189 -2.75 1.26 12.02
C ALA A 189 -1.54 1.46 12.93
N LEU A 190 -0.63 2.39 12.61
CA LEU A 190 0.51 2.74 13.45
C LEU A 190 0.05 3.32 14.80
N GLY A 191 -0.93 4.23 14.77
CA GLY A 191 -1.56 4.77 15.96
C GLY A 191 -2.16 3.68 16.86
N GLU A 192 -2.86 2.70 16.27
CA GLU A 192 -3.46 1.58 17.01
C GLU A 192 -2.40 0.63 17.60
N ARG A 193 -1.29 0.39 16.90
CA ARG A 193 -0.28 -0.60 17.35
C ARG A 193 0.73 -0.06 18.34
N VAL A 194 1.16 1.19 18.18
CA VAL A 194 2.28 1.75 18.95
C VAL A 194 1.97 3.14 19.54
N GLY A 195 0.75 3.62 19.43
CA GLY A 195 0.35 4.93 19.93
C GLY A 195 1.04 6.12 19.22
N PHE A 196 1.67 5.88 18.07
CA PHE A 196 2.37 6.91 17.30
C PHE A 196 1.49 7.38 16.14
N ARG A 197 0.93 8.58 16.25
CA ARG A 197 0.10 9.19 15.21
C ARG A 197 0.92 10.26 14.50
N CYS A 198 1.11 10.09 13.20
CA CYS A 198 1.80 11.10 12.39
C CYS A 198 0.92 12.33 12.19
N ASP A 199 1.54 13.51 12.22
CA ASP A 199 0.86 14.79 12.06
C ASP A 199 0.58 15.09 10.59
N VAL A 200 1.51 14.69 9.71
CA VAL A 200 1.45 14.88 8.26
C VAL A 200 1.91 13.63 7.51
N ALA A 201 1.52 13.53 6.25
CA ALA A 201 2.11 12.59 5.31
C ALA A 201 2.91 13.32 4.23
N LEU A 202 3.95 12.67 3.72
CA LEU A 202 4.77 13.15 2.62
C LEU A 202 4.82 12.08 1.51
N ILE A 203 4.26 12.39 0.35
CA ILE A 203 4.41 11.55 -0.84
C ILE A 203 5.59 12.08 -1.65
N ILE A 204 6.63 11.28 -1.81
CA ILE A 204 7.78 11.62 -2.65
C ILE A 204 7.62 10.88 -3.97
N VAL A 205 7.38 11.63 -5.05
CA VAL A 205 7.12 11.07 -6.39
C VAL A 205 8.29 11.40 -7.29
N SER A 206 8.97 10.38 -7.78
CA SER A 206 10.05 10.52 -8.74
C SER A 206 9.61 10.10 -10.14
N THR A 207 9.98 10.91 -11.12
CA THR A 207 9.86 10.66 -12.56
C THR A 207 11.25 10.70 -13.19
N GLU A 208 11.35 10.42 -14.49
CA GLU A 208 12.63 10.57 -15.21
C GLU A 208 13.14 12.02 -15.24
N GLU A 209 12.24 12.99 -15.11
CA GLU A 209 12.56 14.42 -15.28
C GLU A 209 12.68 15.17 -13.95
N THR A 210 11.92 14.75 -12.93
CA THR A 210 11.84 15.50 -11.68
C THR A 210 11.40 14.64 -10.51
N THR A 211 11.79 15.06 -9.31
CA THR A 211 11.27 14.53 -8.04
C THR A 211 10.46 15.61 -7.34
N GLN A 212 9.29 15.27 -6.82
CA GLN A 212 8.39 16.18 -6.10
C GLN A 212 7.99 15.61 -4.75
N GLY A 213 7.92 16.46 -3.73
CA GLY A 213 7.31 16.15 -2.44
C GLY A 213 5.93 16.80 -2.32
N ILE A 214 4.93 16.02 -1.91
CA ILE A 214 3.57 16.51 -1.69
C ILE A 214 3.20 16.22 -0.23
N PHE A 215 3.05 17.28 0.56
CA PHE A 215 2.57 17.16 1.94
C PHE A 215 1.04 17.06 1.99
N ILE A 216 0.58 16.27 2.94
CA ILE A 216 -0.84 16.10 3.28
C ILE A 216 -0.95 16.39 4.78
N ASP A 217 -1.71 17.43 5.13
CA ASP A 217 -1.93 17.83 6.52
C ASP A 217 -2.83 16.83 7.28
N GLY A 218 -2.87 16.96 8.61
CA GLY A 218 -3.62 16.07 9.49
C GLY A 218 -5.11 16.05 9.20
N ASP A 219 -5.72 17.18 8.91
CA ASP A 219 -7.16 17.28 8.60
C ASP A 219 -7.51 16.55 7.30
N GLN A 220 -6.67 16.70 6.28
CA GLN A 220 -6.82 15.96 5.03
C GLN A 220 -6.59 14.44 5.24
N LEU A 221 -5.62 14.06 6.07
CA LEU A 221 -5.38 12.66 6.41
C LEU A 221 -6.58 12.05 7.12
N ASP A 222 -7.24 12.77 8.03
CA ASP A 222 -8.45 12.30 8.71
C ASP A 222 -9.59 12.03 7.71
N LEU A 223 -9.75 12.87 6.69
CA LEU A 223 -10.70 12.62 5.60
C LEU A 223 -10.33 11.39 4.77
N TYR A 224 -9.05 11.16 4.49
CA TYR A 224 -8.59 9.98 3.77
C TYR A 224 -8.69 8.70 4.60
N GLU A 225 -8.49 8.76 5.94
CA GLU A 225 -8.78 7.65 6.86
C GLU A 225 -10.25 7.22 6.75
N GLN A 226 -11.18 8.16 6.87
CA GLN A 226 -12.62 7.85 6.74
C GLN A 226 -12.98 7.24 5.39
N ARG A 227 -12.36 7.74 4.29
CA ARG A 227 -12.56 7.17 2.95
C ARG A 227 -12.00 5.76 2.86
N PHE A 228 -10.85 5.49 3.47
CA PHE A 228 -10.25 4.17 3.47
C PHE A 228 -11.05 3.18 4.32
N ILE A 229 -11.53 3.60 5.50
CA ILE A 229 -12.41 2.79 6.36
C ILE A 229 -13.67 2.33 5.60
N LYS A 230 -14.31 3.23 4.86
CA LYS A 230 -15.45 2.87 4.00
C LYS A 230 -15.06 1.82 2.95
N ARG A 231 -13.86 1.90 2.41
CA ARG A 231 -13.36 0.90 1.44
C ARG A 231 -13.09 -0.45 2.11
N CYS A 232 -12.62 -0.48 3.37
CA CYS A 232 -12.52 -1.71 4.14
C CYS A 232 -13.89 -2.36 4.32
N GLN A 233 -14.91 -1.61 4.70
CA GLN A 233 -16.28 -2.10 4.84
C GLN A 233 -16.79 -2.70 3.52
N MET A 234 -16.69 -1.96 2.42
CA MET A 234 -17.06 -2.47 1.09
C MET A 234 -16.29 -3.73 0.67
N PHE A 235 -15.02 -3.81 1.03
CA PHE A 235 -14.17 -4.97 0.71
C PHE A 235 -14.67 -6.22 1.44
N HIS A 236 -14.91 -6.13 2.74
CA HIS A 236 -15.35 -7.27 3.56
C HIS A 236 -16.79 -7.68 3.23
N GLU A 237 -17.71 -6.74 3.01
CA GLU A 237 -19.06 -7.03 2.54
C GLU A 237 -19.06 -7.81 1.21
N ASN A 238 -18.14 -7.49 0.29
CA ASN A 238 -18.01 -8.22 -0.97
C ASN A 238 -17.37 -9.62 -0.78
N GLU A 239 -16.44 -9.80 0.16
CA GLU A 239 -15.89 -11.12 0.48
C GLU A 239 -16.98 -12.03 1.09
N ASP A 240 -17.74 -11.53 2.08
CA ASP A 240 -18.81 -12.28 2.74
C ASP A 240 -19.92 -12.71 1.74
N ASN A 241 -20.29 -11.85 0.79
CA ASN A 241 -21.28 -12.17 -0.24
C ASN A 241 -20.77 -13.27 -1.21
N ASN A 242 -19.49 -13.24 -1.59
CA ASN A 242 -18.91 -14.24 -2.46
C ASN A 242 -18.82 -15.62 -1.78
N GLU A 243 -18.52 -15.67 -0.47
CA GLU A 243 -18.49 -16.92 0.29
C GLU A 243 -19.89 -17.55 0.44
N THR A 244 -20.92 -16.73 0.58
CA THR A 244 -22.32 -17.21 0.64
C THR A 244 -22.84 -17.73 -0.69
N GLU A 245 -22.44 -17.15 -1.82
CA GLU A 245 -22.79 -17.63 -3.17
C GLU A 245 -22.08 -18.95 -3.50
N ASP A 246 -20.83 -19.16 -3.09
CA ASP A 246 -20.08 -20.40 -3.34
C ASP A 246 -20.63 -21.58 -2.52
N CYS A 247 -21.06 -21.33 -1.26
CA CYS A 247 -21.76 -22.31 -0.44
C CYS A 247 -23.14 -22.73 -1.01
N SER A 248 -23.84 -21.83 -1.68
CA SER A 248 -25.16 -22.14 -2.25
C SER A 248 -25.10 -22.92 -3.56
N GLN A 249 -23.93 -22.96 -4.23
CA GLN A 249 -23.73 -23.74 -5.47
C GLN A 249 -23.21 -25.17 -5.23
N GLN A 250 -22.89 -25.53 -4.00
CA GLN A 250 -22.53 -26.89 -3.60
C GLN A 250 -23.73 -27.70 -3.10
N GLU A 251 -24.88 -27.60 -3.72
CA GLU A 251 -25.99 -28.53 -3.48
C GLU A 251 -25.63 -29.92 -4.01
N LEU A 252 -25.83 -30.89 -3.13
CA LEU A 252 -25.50 -32.31 -3.21
C LEU A 252 -26.00 -32.96 -4.50
N PRO A 253 -25.26 -33.94 -5.08
CA PRO A 253 -25.81 -34.77 -6.15
C PRO A 253 -26.96 -35.61 -5.58
N GLU A 254 -28.12 -35.50 -6.23
CA GLU A 254 -29.29 -36.33 -5.96
C GLU A 254 -28.88 -37.81 -5.88
N GLN A 255 -29.22 -38.44 -4.76
CA GLN A 255 -29.09 -39.88 -4.58
C GLN A 255 -30.05 -40.56 -5.55
N ASN A 256 -29.54 -41.16 -6.63
CA ASN A 256 -30.27 -42.02 -7.50
C ASN A 256 -30.77 -43.24 -6.69
N GLU A 257 -32.09 -43.39 -6.60
CA GLU A 257 -32.72 -44.58 -6.07
C GLU A 257 -32.30 -45.85 -6.86
N PRO A 258 -32.09 -47.03 -6.19
CA PRO A 258 -31.76 -48.23 -6.88
C PRO A 258 -32.98 -48.77 -7.65
N ALA A 259 -32.79 -49.04 -8.93
CA ALA A 259 -33.75 -49.70 -9.79
C ALA A 259 -34.16 -51.05 -9.20
N LYS A 260 -35.47 -51.25 -8.97
CA LYS A 260 -36.04 -52.55 -8.67
C LYS A 260 -35.89 -53.48 -9.88
N VAL A 261 -35.16 -54.54 -9.69
CA VAL A 261 -35.10 -55.67 -10.62
C VAL A 261 -36.29 -56.59 -10.30
N CYS A 262 -37.14 -56.81 -11.28
CA CYS A 262 -38.07 -57.98 -11.32
C CYS A 262 -37.38 -59.16 -11.96
#